data_15277003d6bbae715b52e9ac2af90af8
#
_entry.id   15277003d6bbae715b52e9ac2af90af8
#
_cell.length_a   1.000
_cell.length_b   1.000
_cell.length_c   1.000
_cell.angle_alpha   90.00
_cell.angle_beta   90.00
_cell.angle_gamma   90.00
#
_symmetry.space_group_name_H-M   'P 1'
#
loop_
_entity.id
_entity.type
_entity.pdbx_description
1 polymer ?
#
loop_
_entity_poly.entity_id
_entity_poly.type
_entity_poly.pdbx_seq_one_letter_code
_entity_poly.pdbx_strand_id
1 'polypeptide(L)'
;MTIRSDRAGTDDAGAAGTAEGSAGAETGAPRGVPAARAGQPVTPADLSAEQLLHAYSTGELSPVEAVDAVLERIEQDNPALNAFCLVRPEEAREAARASAERWRRGEPEGRLDGVPASVKDIHLTKGWPTLKGSVTSSQEGPWEEDSPVVARMREQGAVFVGKTTTPELAWKGVTDNPLTGITRNPWDLSTTPGGSSGGSAAAVAAGMGPLSTGTDGGGSIRIPASFAGICGIKPTWGLVPHFPASPFGSLAHTGPMARTVGDMALMLDVVSGFDARDWMAMPTPGPGLAEAGRGTEPEELVRGLRIAYSPTLGGLDVDPEVARAVADAVRVFASLGAEVEEADPGLPDSLEEFHVLWYSGAAKATEHLTDRDRDLQDPGLREIIEEGVTYSAQDYLTAMALRMAMGARMGRFHESYDLLLTPTMPIVAFEAGLESPPELSGKRWTSWAGFSYPFNMTQQPAASVPCGFSESGLPIGLQVVGPRHSDDRVLRACRAFELASPWVGRRP
;
A
#
# COMPACT_ATOMS: atom_id res chain seq x y z
N MET A 1 47.43 32.15 -31.84
CA MET A 1 47.80 32.20 -33.26
C MET A 1 46.52 31.76 -34.00
N THR A 2 45.63 32.73 -34.26
CA THR A 2 45.46 33.46 -35.49
C THR A 2 45.12 32.51 -36.63
N ILE A 3 44.03 32.54 -37.31
CA ILE A 3 43.09 33.49 -37.88
C ILE A 3 42.39 32.78 -39.06
N ARG A 4 41.08 32.95 -39.20
CA ARG A 4 40.25 33.30 -40.39
C ARG A 4 40.02 32.22 -41.46
N SER A 5 38.85 32.05 -41.87
CA SER A 5 37.70 32.74 -42.50
C SER A 5 37.70 32.42 -44.02
N ASP A 6 36.65 32.15 -44.67
CA ASP A 6 35.60 32.92 -45.24
C ASP A 6 34.81 32.11 -46.28
N ARG A 7 33.52 32.27 -46.30
CA ARG A 7 32.56 32.61 -47.39
C ARG A 7 32.55 31.75 -48.68
N ALA A 8 31.48 31.46 -49.25
CA ALA A 8 30.10 31.91 -49.46
C ALA A 8 29.64 31.41 -50.85
N GLY A 9 28.38 31.38 -51.07
CA GLY A 9 27.74 31.52 -52.34
C GLY A 9 27.00 30.27 -52.87
N THR A 10 25.76 30.27 -52.80
CA THR A 10 24.61 30.78 -53.54
C THR A 10 24.08 29.85 -54.61
N ASP A 11 22.76 29.66 -54.50
CA ASP A 11 21.73 29.52 -55.55
C ASP A 11 21.68 28.23 -56.40
N ASP A 12 20.62 27.64 -56.81
CA ASP A 12 19.18 27.96 -56.89
C ASP A 12 18.44 26.75 -57.52
N ALA A 13 17.15 26.68 -57.23
CA ALA A 13 16.07 26.16 -58.06
C ALA A 13 15.96 24.68 -58.45
N GLY A 14 14.80 24.12 -58.06
CA GLY A 14 14.00 23.46 -59.05
C GLY A 14 13.34 22.15 -58.75
N ALA A 15 12.09 22.20 -58.27
CA ALA A 15 10.91 21.43 -58.73
C ALA A 15 10.76 19.94 -58.44
N ALA A 16 9.70 19.70 -57.68
CA ALA A 16 8.58 18.76 -57.93
C ALA A 16 8.81 17.25 -57.93
N GLY A 17 8.07 16.63 -57.04
CA GLY A 17 7.45 15.38 -57.41
C GLY A 17 7.30 14.28 -56.34
N THR A 18 6.12 14.16 -55.93
CA THR A 18 5.41 12.92 -55.50
C THR A 18 5.54 12.44 -54.07
N ALA A 19 4.40 12.48 -53.45
CA ALA A 19 4.03 11.89 -52.16
C ALA A 19 4.11 10.35 -52.20
N GLU A 20 4.75 9.80 -51.16
CA GLU A 20 4.40 8.48 -50.68
C GLU A 20 4.31 8.53 -49.14
N GLY A 21 3.14 8.08 -48.64
CA GLY A 21 2.75 8.16 -47.24
C GLY A 21 3.58 7.29 -46.35
N SER A 22 4.18 7.89 -45.33
CA SER A 22 4.58 7.18 -44.12
C SER A 22 3.40 7.21 -43.16
N ALA A 23 2.83 6.04 -42.88
CA ALA A 23 1.87 5.81 -41.83
C ALA A 23 2.52 6.18 -40.48
N GLY A 24 2.20 7.35 -39.97
CA GLY A 24 2.48 7.74 -38.59
C GLY A 24 1.67 6.85 -37.68
N ALA A 25 2.35 6.04 -36.89
CA ALA A 25 1.75 5.39 -35.74
C ALA A 25 1.31 6.51 -34.78
N GLU A 26 0.01 6.80 -34.77
CA GLU A 26 -0.62 7.58 -33.71
C GLU A 26 -0.46 6.78 -32.42
N THR A 27 0.43 7.19 -31.55
CA THR A 27 0.43 6.82 -30.13
C THR A 27 -0.80 7.48 -29.51
N GLY A 28 -1.96 6.79 -29.62
CA GLY A 28 -3.19 7.21 -28.97
C GLY A 28 -2.96 7.25 -27.46
N ALA A 29 -2.98 8.45 -26.88
CA ALA A 29 -3.08 8.61 -25.43
C ALA A 29 -4.25 7.75 -24.92
N PRO A 30 -4.10 7.02 -23.83
CA PRO A 30 -5.17 6.21 -23.27
C PRO A 30 -6.36 7.12 -22.98
N ARG A 31 -7.54 6.74 -23.50
CA ARG A 31 -8.79 7.46 -23.21
C ARG A 31 -8.97 7.45 -21.70
N GLY A 32 -9.04 8.64 -21.08
CA GLY A 32 -9.21 8.80 -19.64
C GLY A 32 -10.42 8.02 -19.14
N VAL A 33 -10.29 7.46 -17.95
CA VAL A 33 -11.45 7.01 -17.18
C VAL A 33 -12.36 8.24 -17.03
N PRO A 34 -13.68 8.12 -17.22
CA PRO A 34 -14.58 9.26 -17.06
C PRO A 34 -14.38 9.93 -15.72
N ALA A 35 -14.23 11.26 -15.72
CA ALA A 35 -14.09 12.06 -14.52
C ALA A 35 -15.16 11.66 -13.49
N ALA A 36 -14.71 11.51 -12.26
CA ALA A 36 -15.46 11.26 -11.03
C ALA A 36 -16.88 10.69 -11.24
N ARG A 37 -17.14 9.51 -10.75
CA ARG A 37 -18.46 8.87 -10.68
C ARG A 37 -19.47 9.62 -9.79
N ALA A 38 -19.27 10.91 -9.61
CA ALA A 38 -20.19 11.81 -8.92
C ALA A 38 -21.55 11.79 -9.64
N GLY A 39 -22.55 11.20 -8.98
CA GLY A 39 -23.93 11.09 -9.49
C GLY A 39 -24.32 9.71 -10.03
N GLN A 40 -23.44 8.72 -10.04
CA GLN A 40 -23.84 7.34 -10.30
C GLN A 40 -24.51 6.71 -9.05
N PRO A 41 -25.51 5.82 -9.24
CA PRO A 41 -26.11 5.12 -8.11
C PRO A 41 -25.07 4.26 -7.38
N VAL A 42 -25.17 4.20 -6.06
CA VAL A 42 -24.36 3.32 -5.21
C VAL A 42 -24.65 1.87 -5.59
N THR A 43 -23.60 1.11 -5.90
CA THR A 43 -23.68 -0.33 -6.22
C THR A 43 -23.16 -1.16 -5.04
N PRO A 44 -23.41 -2.47 -4.98
CA PRO A 44 -22.84 -3.33 -3.95
C PRO A 44 -21.30 -3.28 -3.88
N ALA A 45 -20.60 -3.01 -4.99
CA ALA A 45 -19.14 -2.84 -5.03
C ALA A 45 -18.65 -1.59 -4.27
N ASP A 46 -19.57 -0.67 -4.01
CA ASP A 46 -19.28 0.58 -3.29
C ASP A 46 -19.42 0.44 -1.76
N LEU A 47 -20.02 -0.63 -1.27
CA LEU A 47 -20.23 -0.85 0.15
C LEU A 47 -18.94 -1.23 0.86
N SER A 48 -18.84 -0.86 2.15
CA SER A 48 -17.78 -1.33 3.04
C SER A 48 -18.03 -2.80 3.43
N ALA A 49 -17.02 -3.48 3.96
CA ALA A 49 -17.19 -4.86 4.44
C ALA A 49 -18.25 -4.93 5.56
N GLU A 50 -18.24 -3.96 6.48
CA GLU A 50 -19.26 -3.89 7.54
C GLU A 50 -20.66 -3.66 6.98
N GLN A 51 -20.83 -2.82 5.96
CA GLN A 51 -22.12 -2.61 5.28
C GLN A 51 -22.59 -3.87 4.54
N LEU A 52 -21.70 -4.57 3.86
CA LEU A 52 -22.00 -5.84 3.20
C LEU A 52 -22.48 -6.90 4.21
N LEU A 53 -21.74 -7.09 5.31
CA LEU A 53 -22.10 -8.04 6.37
C LEU A 53 -23.45 -7.72 7.00
N HIS A 54 -23.74 -6.43 7.21
CA HIS A 54 -25.05 -6.00 7.69
C HIS A 54 -26.15 -6.35 6.70
N ALA A 55 -25.98 -6.00 5.41
CA ALA A 55 -26.94 -6.29 4.37
C ALA A 55 -27.19 -7.81 4.16
N TYR A 56 -26.15 -8.63 4.32
CA TYR A 56 -26.29 -10.10 4.31
C TYR A 56 -27.11 -10.60 5.51
N SER A 57 -26.88 -10.04 6.71
CA SER A 57 -27.59 -10.43 7.92
C SER A 57 -29.07 -10.05 7.90
N THR A 58 -29.44 -9.00 7.19
CA THR A 58 -30.84 -8.56 7.02
C THR A 58 -31.51 -9.17 5.79
N GLY A 59 -30.75 -9.80 4.90
CA GLY A 59 -31.25 -10.34 3.63
C GLY A 59 -31.53 -9.28 2.56
N GLU A 60 -31.06 -8.04 2.77
CA GLU A 60 -31.20 -6.94 1.77
C GLU A 60 -30.29 -7.16 0.57
N LEU A 61 -29.18 -7.88 0.75
CA LEU A 61 -28.20 -8.21 -0.28
C LEU A 61 -27.68 -9.63 -0.06
N SER A 62 -27.34 -10.32 -1.14
CA SER A 62 -26.64 -11.61 -1.05
C SER A 62 -25.15 -11.47 -1.36
N PRO A 63 -24.28 -12.35 -0.82
CA PRO A 63 -22.89 -12.44 -1.22
C PRO A 63 -22.68 -12.58 -2.73
N VAL A 64 -23.62 -13.24 -3.43
CA VAL A 64 -23.54 -13.42 -4.90
C VAL A 64 -23.65 -12.06 -5.61
N GLU A 65 -24.63 -11.24 -5.25
CA GLU A 65 -24.83 -9.91 -5.84
C GLU A 65 -23.62 -9.00 -5.56
N ALA A 66 -23.05 -9.07 -4.36
CA ALA A 66 -21.85 -8.27 -4.01
C ALA A 66 -20.62 -8.71 -4.81
N VAL A 67 -20.38 -10.02 -4.94
CA VAL A 67 -19.25 -10.56 -5.69
C VAL A 67 -19.41 -10.28 -7.18
N ASP A 68 -20.61 -10.44 -7.76
CA ASP A 68 -20.86 -10.12 -9.17
C ASP A 68 -20.61 -8.63 -9.45
N ALA A 69 -21.08 -7.72 -8.60
CA ALA A 69 -20.83 -6.28 -8.75
C ALA A 69 -19.31 -5.94 -8.68
N VAL A 70 -18.56 -6.62 -7.82
CA VAL A 70 -17.09 -6.46 -7.73
C VAL A 70 -16.39 -7.01 -8.98
N LEU A 71 -16.81 -8.17 -9.47
CA LEU A 71 -16.25 -8.77 -10.69
C LEU A 71 -16.54 -7.92 -11.94
N GLU A 72 -17.74 -7.37 -12.05
CA GLU A 72 -18.07 -6.41 -13.12
C GLU A 72 -17.18 -5.16 -13.06
N ARG A 73 -16.93 -4.64 -11.86
CA ARG A 73 -16.02 -3.51 -11.64
C ARG A 73 -14.59 -3.82 -12.06
N ILE A 74 -14.10 -5.04 -11.73
CA ILE A 74 -12.79 -5.51 -12.16
C ILE A 74 -12.72 -5.61 -13.68
N GLU A 75 -13.72 -6.18 -14.34
CA GLU A 75 -13.77 -6.30 -15.79
C GLU A 75 -13.76 -4.93 -16.50
N GLN A 76 -14.46 -3.95 -15.95
CA GLN A 76 -14.53 -2.59 -16.51
C GLN A 76 -13.25 -1.79 -16.33
N ASP A 77 -12.66 -1.78 -15.14
CA ASP A 77 -11.62 -0.83 -14.75
C ASP A 77 -10.20 -1.40 -14.77
N ASN A 78 -10.05 -2.73 -14.56
CA ASN A 78 -8.71 -3.33 -14.51
C ASN A 78 -7.90 -3.19 -15.81
N PRO A 79 -8.50 -3.18 -17.02
CA PRO A 79 -7.74 -2.95 -18.25
C PRO A 79 -7.01 -1.60 -18.29
N ALA A 80 -7.54 -0.57 -17.62
CA ALA A 80 -6.90 0.75 -17.53
C ALA A 80 -5.97 0.86 -16.34
N LEU A 81 -6.32 0.26 -15.20
CA LEU A 81 -5.59 0.37 -13.93
C LEU A 81 -4.46 -0.63 -13.78
N ASN A 82 -4.61 -1.82 -14.38
CA ASN A 82 -3.68 -2.94 -14.20
C ASN A 82 -3.42 -3.26 -12.70
N ALA A 83 -4.51 -3.30 -11.91
CA ALA A 83 -4.46 -3.54 -10.47
C ALA A 83 -4.41 -5.04 -10.12
N PHE A 84 -4.94 -5.92 -10.99
CA PHE A 84 -4.95 -7.36 -10.82
C PHE A 84 -4.05 -8.06 -11.83
N CYS A 85 -3.23 -8.99 -11.35
CA CYS A 85 -2.45 -9.91 -12.17
C CYS A 85 -3.11 -11.28 -12.33
N LEU A 86 -4.11 -11.59 -11.51
CA LEU A 86 -4.92 -12.81 -11.57
C LEU A 86 -6.33 -12.49 -11.11
N VAL A 87 -7.33 -12.92 -11.87
CA VAL A 87 -8.76 -12.88 -11.47
C VAL A 87 -9.35 -14.27 -11.60
N ARG A 88 -10.19 -14.70 -10.64
CA ARG A 88 -10.81 -16.02 -10.58
C ARG A 88 -12.34 -15.93 -10.46
N PRO A 89 -13.05 -15.51 -11.49
CA PRO A 89 -14.46 -15.19 -11.41
C PRO A 89 -15.33 -16.38 -11.00
N GLU A 90 -15.06 -17.57 -11.57
CA GLU A 90 -15.89 -18.75 -11.30
C GLU A 90 -15.71 -19.27 -9.88
N GLU A 91 -14.46 -19.30 -9.39
CA GLU A 91 -14.15 -19.70 -8.01
C GLU A 91 -14.77 -18.70 -7.00
N ALA A 92 -14.72 -17.41 -7.30
CA ALA A 92 -15.34 -16.39 -6.46
C ALA A 92 -16.86 -16.53 -6.41
N ARG A 93 -17.52 -16.77 -7.56
CA ARG A 93 -18.98 -17.02 -7.63
C ARG A 93 -19.38 -18.30 -6.88
N GLU A 94 -18.58 -19.35 -6.98
CA GLU A 94 -18.83 -20.60 -6.23
C GLU A 94 -18.77 -20.36 -4.72
N ALA A 95 -17.72 -19.68 -4.25
CA ALA A 95 -17.59 -19.32 -2.84
C ALA A 95 -18.72 -18.40 -2.36
N ALA A 96 -19.12 -17.42 -3.19
CA ALA A 96 -20.24 -16.53 -2.90
C ALA A 96 -21.58 -17.28 -2.78
N ARG A 97 -21.86 -18.26 -3.65
CA ARG A 97 -23.05 -19.13 -3.53
C ARG A 97 -23.03 -19.95 -2.25
N ALA A 98 -21.89 -20.50 -1.86
CA ALA A 98 -21.76 -21.24 -0.62
C ALA A 98 -22.01 -20.33 0.61
N SER A 99 -21.46 -19.11 0.59
CA SER A 99 -21.72 -18.11 1.64
C SER A 99 -23.19 -17.70 1.70
N ALA A 100 -23.83 -17.42 0.55
CA ALA A 100 -25.26 -17.08 0.50
C ALA A 100 -26.15 -18.17 1.12
N GLU A 101 -25.79 -19.45 0.92
CA GLU A 101 -26.47 -20.57 1.56
C GLU A 101 -26.30 -20.57 3.09
N ARG A 102 -25.11 -20.27 3.59
CA ARG A 102 -24.85 -20.14 5.03
C ARG A 102 -25.65 -18.99 5.64
N TRP A 103 -25.66 -17.83 5.02
CA TRP A 103 -26.44 -16.67 5.47
C TRP A 103 -27.94 -16.96 5.52
N ARG A 104 -28.49 -17.66 4.50
CA ARG A 104 -29.91 -18.08 4.52
C ARG A 104 -30.27 -19.04 5.65
N ARG A 105 -29.29 -19.81 6.14
CA ARG A 105 -29.49 -20.68 7.31
C ARG A 105 -29.21 -19.98 8.63
N GLY A 106 -28.72 -18.75 8.64
CA GLY A 106 -28.28 -18.05 9.85
C GLY A 106 -26.99 -18.63 10.46
N GLU A 107 -26.16 -19.26 9.64
CA GLU A 107 -24.92 -19.95 10.05
C GLU A 107 -23.71 -19.39 9.28
N PRO A 108 -23.38 -18.09 9.38
CA PRO A 108 -22.19 -17.55 8.74
C PRO A 108 -20.93 -18.24 9.27
N GLU A 109 -19.96 -18.50 8.39
CA GLU A 109 -18.72 -19.23 8.73
C GLU A 109 -17.79 -18.41 9.63
N GLY A 110 -17.79 -17.08 9.44
CA GLY A 110 -16.95 -16.21 10.23
C GLY A 110 -17.22 -14.72 9.97
N ARG A 111 -16.30 -13.89 10.40
CA ARG A 111 -16.46 -12.42 10.44
C ARG A 111 -16.32 -11.75 9.08
N LEU A 112 -15.85 -12.46 8.06
CA LEU A 112 -15.72 -11.98 6.68
C LEU A 112 -16.56 -12.80 5.70
N ASP A 113 -17.53 -13.59 6.20
CA ASP A 113 -18.28 -14.52 5.36
C ASP A 113 -19.03 -13.81 4.23
N GLY A 114 -18.61 -14.10 2.99
CA GLY A 114 -19.16 -13.52 1.78
C GLY A 114 -18.56 -12.18 1.37
N VAL A 115 -17.63 -11.60 2.15
CA VAL A 115 -17.00 -10.31 1.80
C VAL A 115 -15.98 -10.51 0.68
N PRO A 116 -16.10 -9.79 -0.46
CA PRO A 116 -15.12 -9.83 -1.53
C PRO A 116 -13.77 -9.25 -1.07
N ALA A 117 -12.69 -9.97 -1.34
CA ALA A 117 -11.35 -9.54 -0.95
C ALA A 117 -10.32 -9.90 -2.03
N SER A 118 -9.24 -9.13 -2.11
CA SER A 118 -8.10 -9.41 -2.98
C SER A 118 -6.83 -9.68 -2.20
N VAL A 119 -5.90 -10.41 -2.80
CA VAL A 119 -4.65 -10.85 -2.19
C VAL A 119 -3.47 -10.27 -2.97
N LYS A 120 -2.56 -9.56 -2.30
CA LYS A 120 -1.31 -9.11 -2.92
C LYS A 120 -0.49 -10.30 -3.42
N ASP A 121 0.07 -10.21 -4.62
CA ASP A 121 0.85 -11.28 -5.26
C ASP A 121 2.24 -11.54 -4.63
N ILE A 122 2.33 -11.38 -3.32
CA ILE A 122 3.44 -11.80 -2.46
C ILE A 122 3.01 -12.93 -1.54
N HIS A 123 1.72 -12.95 -1.15
CA HIS A 123 1.18 -13.95 -0.24
C HIS A 123 0.87 -15.25 -0.97
N LEU A 124 1.37 -16.36 -0.41
CA LEU A 124 1.00 -17.70 -0.88
C LEU A 124 -0.51 -17.86 -0.78
N THR A 125 -1.10 -18.40 -1.83
CA THR A 125 -2.53 -18.65 -1.93
C THR A 125 -2.72 -20.05 -2.50
N LYS A 126 -3.30 -20.93 -1.71
CA LYS A 126 -3.54 -22.32 -2.10
C LYS A 126 -4.37 -22.38 -3.37
N GLY A 127 -3.88 -23.17 -4.36
CA GLY A 127 -4.50 -23.31 -5.68
C GLY A 127 -4.14 -22.21 -6.69
N TRP A 128 -3.47 -21.13 -6.28
CA TRP A 128 -3.17 -19.99 -7.14
C TRP A 128 -1.66 -19.70 -7.21
N PRO A 129 -1.13 -19.36 -8.39
CA PRO A 129 0.27 -18.97 -8.51
C PRO A 129 0.58 -17.73 -7.69
N THR A 130 1.82 -17.65 -7.16
CA THR A 130 2.37 -16.49 -6.50
C THR A 130 3.67 -16.13 -7.19
N LEU A 131 3.58 -15.19 -8.14
CA LEU A 131 4.68 -14.85 -9.06
C LEU A 131 5.50 -13.65 -8.62
N LYS A 132 5.01 -12.90 -7.63
CA LYS A 132 5.71 -11.76 -6.99
C LYS A 132 6.15 -10.68 -7.99
N GLY A 133 5.39 -10.50 -9.08
CA GLY A 133 5.72 -9.58 -10.17
C GLY A 133 6.99 -9.93 -10.93
N SER A 134 7.50 -11.16 -10.81
CA SER A 134 8.77 -11.59 -11.41
C SER A 134 8.57 -12.58 -12.53
N VAL A 135 9.22 -12.33 -13.65
CA VAL A 135 9.30 -13.29 -14.79
C VAL A 135 10.18 -14.50 -14.47
N THR A 136 10.98 -14.43 -13.40
CA THR A 136 11.84 -15.55 -12.96
C THR A 136 11.14 -16.48 -11.97
N SER A 137 9.93 -16.13 -11.51
CA SER A 137 9.12 -17.00 -10.67
C SER A 137 8.53 -18.15 -11.47
N SER A 138 8.60 -19.37 -10.92
CA SER A 138 7.96 -20.53 -11.56
C SER A 138 6.45 -20.31 -11.64
N GLN A 139 5.90 -20.57 -12.82
CA GLN A 139 4.44 -20.60 -13.03
C GLN A 139 3.86 -22.01 -12.80
N GLU A 140 4.70 -22.99 -12.56
CA GLU A 140 4.29 -24.37 -12.32
C GLU A 140 4.07 -24.59 -10.83
N GLY A 141 2.91 -25.14 -10.48
CA GLY A 141 2.61 -25.59 -9.12
C GLY A 141 3.40 -26.80 -8.69
N PRO A 142 3.05 -27.42 -7.60
CA PRO A 142 1.81 -27.23 -6.87
C PRO A 142 1.82 -26.00 -5.94
N TRP A 143 0.67 -25.30 -5.82
CA TRP A 143 0.43 -24.21 -4.87
C TRP A 143 -0.41 -24.77 -3.72
N GLU A 144 0.26 -25.33 -2.70
CA GLU A 144 -0.40 -26.18 -1.69
C GLU A 144 -0.76 -25.45 -0.41
N GLU A 145 -0.17 -24.27 -0.18
CA GLU A 145 -0.29 -23.55 1.09
C GLU A 145 -0.85 -22.15 0.93
N ASP A 146 -1.63 -21.75 1.94
CA ASP A 146 -1.95 -20.34 2.20
C ASP A 146 -0.92 -19.76 3.18
N SER A 147 -0.47 -18.52 2.94
CA SER A 147 0.19 -17.73 3.99
C SER A 147 -0.80 -17.46 5.15
N PRO A 148 -0.32 -17.17 6.39
CA PRO A 148 -1.22 -17.01 7.55
C PRO A 148 -2.34 -15.99 7.32
N VAL A 149 -2.04 -14.86 6.69
CA VAL A 149 -3.04 -13.83 6.38
C VAL A 149 -4.15 -14.36 5.46
N VAL A 150 -3.80 -15.15 4.44
CA VAL A 150 -4.76 -15.73 3.51
C VAL A 150 -5.56 -16.85 4.17
N ALA A 151 -4.89 -17.73 4.93
CA ALA A 151 -5.55 -18.83 5.65
C ALA A 151 -6.65 -18.30 6.58
N ARG A 152 -6.33 -17.27 7.38
CA ARG A 152 -7.30 -16.68 8.32
C ARG A 152 -8.45 -15.97 7.64
N MET A 153 -8.20 -15.23 6.57
CA MET A 153 -9.28 -14.62 5.81
C MET A 153 -10.20 -15.70 5.21
N ARG A 154 -9.63 -16.80 4.70
CA ARG A 154 -10.41 -17.94 4.19
C ARG A 154 -11.22 -18.63 5.28
N GLU A 155 -10.62 -18.91 6.44
CA GLU A 155 -11.27 -19.50 7.61
C GLU A 155 -12.43 -18.64 8.15
N GLN A 156 -12.39 -17.32 7.88
CA GLN A 156 -13.44 -16.37 8.23
C GLN A 156 -14.44 -16.12 7.09
N GLY A 157 -14.37 -16.91 6.02
CA GLY A 157 -15.36 -16.92 4.94
C GLY A 157 -15.18 -15.84 3.89
N ALA A 158 -14.04 -15.13 3.83
CA ALA A 158 -13.79 -14.14 2.79
C ALA A 158 -13.82 -14.78 1.38
N VAL A 159 -14.41 -14.08 0.41
CA VAL A 159 -14.46 -14.50 -0.98
C VAL A 159 -13.32 -13.85 -1.75
N PHE A 160 -12.29 -14.62 -2.10
CA PHE A 160 -11.18 -14.09 -2.88
C PHE A 160 -11.58 -13.95 -4.35
N VAL A 161 -11.41 -12.74 -4.90
CA VAL A 161 -11.70 -12.43 -6.31
C VAL A 161 -10.47 -12.52 -7.22
N GLY A 162 -9.26 -12.42 -6.64
CA GLY A 162 -8.02 -12.45 -7.40
C GLY A 162 -6.79 -11.99 -6.63
N LYS A 163 -5.68 -11.88 -7.37
CA LYS A 163 -4.40 -11.38 -6.86
C LYS A 163 -4.04 -10.04 -7.50
N THR A 164 -3.54 -9.12 -6.67
CA THR A 164 -3.20 -7.76 -7.06
C THR A 164 -1.71 -7.63 -7.37
N THR A 165 -1.40 -6.70 -8.27
CA THR A 165 -0.04 -6.41 -8.75
C THR A 165 0.87 -5.85 -7.67
N THR A 166 2.17 -6.07 -7.85
CA THR A 166 3.27 -5.59 -7.01
C THR A 166 4.51 -5.37 -7.88
N PRO A 167 5.45 -4.48 -7.56
CA PRO A 167 6.75 -4.51 -8.24
C PRO A 167 7.45 -5.84 -8.00
N GLU A 168 8.39 -6.18 -8.83
CA GLU A 168 9.13 -7.44 -8.72
C GLU A 168 9.68 -7.63 -7.30
N LEU A 169 9.38 -8.77 -6.65
CA LEU A 169 9.76 -9.07 -5.27
C LEU A 169 9.38 -7.99 -4.23
N ALA A 170 8.48 -7.07 -4.58
CA ALA A 170 8.06 -5.94 -3.73
C ALA A 170 9.20 -4.96 -3.37
N TRP A 171 10.22 -4.78 -4.20
CA TRP A 171 11.47 -4.11 -3.87
C TRP A 171 11.39 -2.57 -3.78
N LYS A 172 10.42 -1.91 -4.44
CA LYS A 172 10.33 -0.44 -4.55
C LYS A 172 8.98 0.14 -4.13
N GLY A 173 8.96 1.46 -3.92
CA GLY A 173 7.79 2.23 -3.45
C GLY A 173 6.78 2.60 -4.55
N VAL A 174 6.92 2.09 -5.76
CA VAL A 174 5.98 2.23 -6.90
C VAL A 174 5.62 0.85 -7.43
N THR A 175 4.58 0.75 -8.29
CA THR A 175 4.09 -0.55 -8.76
C THR A 175 4.13 -0.65 -10.28
N ASP A 176 5.23 -1.16 -10.76
CA ASP A 176 5.47 -1.64 -12.10
C ASP A 176 6.46 -2.82 -12.03
N ASN A 177 6.37 -3.75 -12.97
CA ASN A 177 7.24 -4.92 -13.02
C ASN A 177 7.33 -5.49 -14.45
N PRO A 178 8.36 -6.31 -14.75
CA PRO A 178 8.56 -6.89 -16.08
C PRO A 178 7.47 -7.90 -16.49
N LEU A 179 6.74 -8.49 -15.53
CA LEU A 179 5.76 -9.53 -15.79
C LEU A 179 4.39 -8.97 -16.20
N THR A 180 3.92 -7.93 -15.51
CA THR A 180 2.56 -7.41 -15.67
C THR A 180 2.50 -5.95 -16.14
N GLY A 181 3.64 -5.25 -16.18
CA GLY A 181 3.71 -3.85 -16.58
C GLY A 181 3.36 -2.87 -15.44
N ILE A 182 2.85 -1.70 -15.82
CA ILE A 182 2.62 -0.56 -14.93
C ILE A 182 1.21 -0.60 -14.36
N THR A 183 1.07 -0.48 -13.03
CA THR A 183 -0.19 -0.21 -12.34
C THR A 183 -0.40 1.30 -12.22
N ARG A 184 -1.63 1.75 -12.43
CA ARG A 184 -1.98 3.17 -12.49
C ARG A 184 -2.88 3.59 -11.33
N ASN A 185 -2.80 4.86 -10.97
CA ASN A 185 -3.61 5.45 -9.92
C ASN A 185 -5.03 5.71 -10.43
N PRO A 186 -6.07 5.25 -9.72
CA PRO A 186 -7.45 5.48 -10.17
C PRO A 186 -7.89 6.95 -10.11
N TRP A 187 -7.20 7.82 -9.37
CA TRP A 187 -7.47 9.26 -9.33
C TRP A 187 -6.93 9.99 -10.56
N ASP A 188 -5.80 9.54 -11.08
CA ASP A 188 -5.19 10.02 -12.31
C ASP A 188 -4.34 8.91 -12.95
N LEU A 189 -4.76 8.38 -14.09
CA LEU A 189 -4.11 7.27 -14.78
C LEU A 189 -2.68 7.58 -15.26
N SER A 190 -2.28 8.83 -15.29
CA SER A 190 -0.91 9.21 -15.61
C SER A 190 0.05 9.03 -14.44
N THR A 191 -0.49 8.84 -13.21
CA THR A 191 0.29 8.77 -11.98
C THR A 191 0.35 7.36 -11.39
N THR A 192 1.37 7.12 -10.52
CA THR A 192 1.55 5.87 -9.78
C THR A 192 0.58 5.78 -8.61
N PRO A 193 0.01 4.60 -8.30
CA PRO A 193 -0.72 4.39 -7.04
C PRO A 193 0.22 4.22 -5.85
N GLY A 194 1.55 4.38 -6.03
CA GLY A 194 2.55 4.00 -5.05
C GLY A 194 2.84 2.49 -5.07
N GLY A 195 3.57 2.02 -4.09
CA GLY A 195 4.01 0.63 -3.98
C GLY A 195 4.61 0.29 -2.59
N SER A 196 4.91 -0.96 -2.42
CA SER A 196 4.79 -2.10 -3.33
C SER A 196 3.37 -2.71 -3.39
N SER A 197 2.41 -2.35 -2.53
CA SER A 197 1.03 -2.84 -2.57
C SER A 197 0.12 -1.93 -3.42
N GLY A 198 0.63 -1.40 -4.57
CA GLY A 198 -0.09 -0.44 -5.40
C GLY A 198 -1.29 -1.06 -6.11
N GLY A 199 -1.20 -2.33 -6.55
CA GLY A 199 -2.36 -3.04 -7.08
C GLY A 199 -3.49 -3.19 -6.05
N SER A 200 -3.14 -3.51 -4.79
CA SER A 200 -4.11 -3.57 -3.69
C SER A 200 -4.77 -2.22 -3.42
N ALA A 201 -3.98 -1.15 -3.40
CA ALA A 201 -4.51 0.20 -3.18
C ALA A 201 -5.39 0.66 -4.33
N ALA A 202 -4.96 0.48 -5.57
CA ALA A 202 -5.74 0.84 -6.75
C ALA A 202 -7.07 0.06 -6.81
N ALA A 203 -7.04 -1.25 -6.51
CA ALA A 203 -8.24 -2.09 -6.46
C ALA A 203 -9.24 -1.60 -5.41
N VAL A 204 -8.79 -1.36 -4.18
CA VAL A 204 -9.64 -0.88 -3.07
C VAL A 204 -10.21 0.51 -3.37
N ALA A 205 -9.37 1.44 -3.85
CA ALA A 205 -9.81 2.79 -4.20
C ALA A 205 -10.86 2.80 -5.31
N ALA A 206 -10.68 1.96 -6.34
CA ALA A 206 -11.60 1.85 -7.46
C ALA A 206 -12.89 1.05 -7.14
N GLY A 207 -13.03 0.49 -5.93
CA GLY A 207 -14.20 -0.32 -5.56
C GLY A 207 -14.18 -1.74 -6.12
N MET A 208 -13.02 -2.29 -6.43
CA MET A 208 -12.85 -3.69 -6.83
C MET A 208 -12.71 -4.64 -5.60
N GLY A 209 -13.55 -4.39 -4.62
CA GLY A 209 -13.60 -5.06 -3.33
C GLY A 209 -13.20 -4.13 -2.17
N PRO A 210 -13.83 -4.29 -0.99
CA PRO A 210 -13.58 -3.43 0.17
C PRO A 210 -12.25 -3.70 0.87
N LEU A 211 -11.70 -4.90 0.74
CA LEU A 211 -10.54 -5.38 1.47
C LEU A 211 -9.44 -5.91 0.53
N SER A 212 -8.20 -5.60 0.87
CA SER A 212 -7.02 -6.20 0.23
C SER A 212 -5.90 -6.41 1.23
N THR A 213 -5.07 -7.44 1.01
CA THR A 213 -3.84 -7.63 1.78
C THR A 213 -2.73 -6.74 1.26
N GLY A 214 -1.87 -6.26 2.15
CA GLY A 214 -0.64 -5.55 1.83
C GLY A 214 0.56 -6.09 2.60
N THR A 215 1.77 -5.75 2.12
CA THR A 215 3.02 -5.91 2.87
C THR A 215 3.73 -4.58 2.98
N ASP A 216 4.49 -4.36 4.06
CA ASP A 216 5.17 -3.10 4.34
C ASP A 216 6.55 -3.36 4.97
N GLY A 217 7.60 -3.24 4.17
CA GLY A 217 8.98 -3.38 4.62
C GLY A 217 9.73 -2.03 4.70
N GLY A 218 9.18 -1.00 4.01
CA GLY A 218 9.72 0.35 3.99
C GLY A 218 8.64 1.42 3.75
N GLY A 219 7.35 1.04 3.83
CA GLY A 219 6.21 1.91 3.57
C GLY A 219 5.16 1.29 2.65
N SER A 220 5.33 0.04 2.23
CA SER A 220 4.59 -0.55 1.10
C SER A 220 3.09 -0.83 1.34
N ILE A 221 2.52 -0.56 2.51
CA ILE A 221 1.09 -0.38 2.78
C ILE A 221 0.75 1.11 2.78
N ARG A 222 1.54 1.91 3.51
CA ARG A 222 1.27 3.32 3.81
C ARG A 222 1.47 4.23 2.60
N ILE A 223 2.55 4.03 1.83
CA ILE A 223 2.81 4.76 0.58
C ILE A 223 1.60 4.66 -0.35
N PRO A 224 1.18 3.45 -0.79
CA PRO A 224 0.06 3.34 -1.70
C PRO A 224 -1.29 3.71 -1.05
N ALA A 225 -1.47 3.57 0.27
CA ALA A 225 -2.65 4.07 0.96
C ALA A 225 -2.75 5.60 0.85
N SER A 226 -1.64 6.32 1.01
CA SER A 226 -1.57 7.77 0.85
C SER A 226 -1.87 8.19 -0.60
N PHE A 227 -1.20 7.58 -1.58
CA PHE A 227 -1.31 7.97 -2.99
C PHE A 227 -2.64 7.61 -3.63
N ALA A 228 -3.28 6.52 -3.18
CA ALA A 228 -4.57 6.09 -3.71
C ALA A 228 -5.78 6.52 -2.84
N GLY A 229 -5.55 7.24 -1.74
CA GLY A 229 -6.63 7.80 -0.91
C GLY A 229 -7.46 6.74 -0.17
N ILE A 230 -6.81 5.75 0.40
CA ILE A 230 -7.42 4.69 1.22
C ILE A 230 -6.77 4.60 2.60
N CYS A 231 -7.32 3.75 3.47
CA CYS A 231 -6.72 3.42 4.76
C CYS A 231 -5.78 2.21 4.61
N GLY A 232 -4.64 2.26 5.30
CA GLY A 232 -3.75 1.11 5.42
C GLY A 232 -2.95 1.18 6.72
N ILE A 233 -2.82 0.06 7.41
CA ILE A 233 -2.01 -0.02 8.63
C ILE A 233 -0.89 -1.04 8.48
N LYS A 234 0.32 -0.59 8.78
CA LYS A 234 1.44 -1.44 9.14
C LYS A 234 1.36 -1.68 10.64
N PRO A 235 0.95 -2.88 11.08
CA PRO A 235 0.78 -3.14 12.51
C PRO A 235 2.13 -3.21 13.24
N THR A 236 2.08 -3.37 14.55
CA THR A 236 3.24 -3.80 15.35
C THR A 236 3.83 -5.07 14.74
N TRP A 237 5.16 -5.10 14.61
CA TRP A 237 5.85 -6.25 14.03
C TRP A 237 5.58 -7.53 14.82
N GLY A 238 5.20 -8.60 14.11
CA GLY A 238 4.82 -9.89 14.68
C GLY A 238 3.34 -10.02 15.08
N LEU A 239 2.55 -8.94 15.03
CA LEU A 239 1.12 -9.00 15.32
C LEU A 239 0.35 -9.80 14.25
N VAL A 240 0.66 -9.57 12.99
CA VAL A 240 0.20 -10.39 11.86
C VAL A 240 1.34 -11.31 11.43
N PRO A 241 1.18 -12.63 11.54
CA PRO A 241 2.22 -13.59 11.19
C PRO A 241 2.62 -13.50 9.72
N HIS A 242 3.91 -13.66 9.46
CA HIS A 242 4.49 -13.61 8.14
C HIS A 242 5.15 -14.94 7.78
N PHE A 243 4.58 -15.65 6.78
CA PHE A 243 5.14 -16.88 6.24
C PHE A 243 4.89 -16.96 4.72
N PRO A 244 5.87 -17.40 3.91
CA PRO A 244 7.26 -17.74 4.28
C PRO A 244 8.02 -16.56 4.88
N ALA A 245 9.07 -16.83 5.64
CA ALA A 245 9.89 -15.77 6.24
C ALA A 245 10.42 -14.82 5.15
N SER A 246 10.33 -13.53 5.40
CA SER A 246 10.80 -12.51 4.48
C SER A 246 12.34 -12.45 4.47
N PRO A 247 12.98 -12.35 3.30
CA PRO A 247 14.42 -12.10 3.22
C PRO A 247 14.82 -10.72 3.79
N PHE A 248 13.87 -9.79 3.88
CA PHE A 248 14.06 -8.49 4.53
C PHE A 248 13.91 -8.56 6.06
N GLY A 249 13.78 -9.76 6.61
CA GLY A 249 13.71 -10.03 8.04
C GLY A 249 12.60 -9.23 8.73
N SER A 250 12.94 -8.69 9.89
CA SER A 250 12.00 -7.96 10.75
C SER A 250 11.68 -6.52 10.28
N LEU A 251 12.07 -6.11 9.07
CA LEU A 251 11.52 -4.93 8.39
C LEU A 251 10.13 -5.22 7.81
N ALA A 252 9.88 -6.48 7.39
CA ALA A 252 8.67 -6.87 6.70
C ALA A 252 7.48 -7.04 7.65
N HIS A 253 6.38 -6.39 7.32
CA HIS A 253 5.08 -6.50 7.99
C HIS A 253 4.03 -6.91 6.98
N THR A 254 2.95 -7.53 7.45
CA THR A 254 1.72 -7.79 6.70
C THR A 254 0.59 -7.01 7.37
N GLY A 255 -0.32 -6.44 6.58
CA GLY A 255 -1.46 -5.71 7.14
C GLY A 255 -2.57 -5.46 6.13
N PRO A 256 -3.71 -4.94 6.63
CA PRO A 256 -4.90 -4.66 5.82
C PRO A 256 -4.79 -3.33 5.08
N MET A 257 -5.52 -3.29 3.95
CA MET A 257 -5.81 -2.11 3.17
C MET A 257 -7.31 -2.07 2.88
N ALA A 258 -7.96 -0.95 3.18
CA ALA A 258 -9.41 -0.80 3.08
C ALA A 258 -9.81 0.66 2.80
N ARG A 259 -11.08 0.91 2.43
CA ARG A 259 -11.58 2.29 2.26
C ARG A 259 -11.94 2.97 3.57
N THR A 260 -12.31 2.20 4.59
CA THR A 260 -12.75 2.71 5.89
C THR A 260 -11.87 2.18 7.02
N VAL A 261 -11.81 2.93 8.11
CA VAL A 261 -11.09 2.50 9.32
C VAL A 261 -11.77 1.29 9.95
N GLY A 262 -13.10 1.21 9.92
CA GLY A 262 -13.86 0.06 10.43
C GLY A 262 -13.45 -1.24 9.72
N ASP A 263 -13.42 -1.23 8.38
CA ASP A 263 -13.00 -2.38 7.58
C ASP A 263 -11.52 -2.75 7.81
N MET A 264 -10.64 -1.74 7.90
CA MET A 264 -9.22 -1.93 8.20
C MET A 264 -9.03 -2.61 9.57
N ALA A 265 -9.76 -2.17 10.58
CA ALA A 265 -9.72 -2.71 11.93
C ALA A 265 -10.32 -4.13 12.00
N LEU A 266 -11.43 -4.37 11.31
CA LEU A 266 -12.06 -5.69 11.19
C LEU A 266 -11.10 -6.70 10.56
N MET A 267 -10.47 -6.34 9.45
CA MET A 267 -9.51 -7.22 8.79
C MET A 267 -8.26 -7.42 9.64
N LEU A 268 -7.72 -6.38 10.31
CA LEU A 268 -6.57 -6.54 11.19
C LEU A 268 -6.85 -7.52 12.33
N ASP A 269 -8.03 -7.43 12.93
CA ASP A 269 -8.44 -8.34 14.00
C ASP A 269 -8.53 -9.81 13.52
N VAL A 270 -9.04 -10.01 12.31
CA VAL A 270 -9.13 -11.33 11.67
C VAL A 270 -7.75 -11.94 11.40
N VAL A 271 -6.81 -11.15 10.89
CA VAL A 271 -5.51 -11.68 10.44
C VAL A 271 -4.44 -11.70 11.54
N SER A 272 -4.72 -11.10 12.70
CA SER A 272 -3.81 -11.04 13.84
C SER A 272 -3.75 -12.35 14.63
N GLY A 273 -2.66 -12.55 15.37
CA GLY A 273 -2.49 -13.65 16.32
C GLY A 273 -1.45 -14.68 15.91
N PHE A 274 -1.19 -15.63 16.80
CA PHE A 274 -0.10 -16.60 16.70
C PHE A 274 -0.30 -17.60 15.55
N ASP A 275 0.75 -17.81 14.75
CA ASP A 275 0.87 -18.90 13.78
C ASP A 275 2.24 -19.58 13.97
N ALA A 276 2.25 -20.89 14.15
CA ALA A 276 3.47 -21.64 14.47
C ALA A 276 4.51 -21.67 13.34
N ARG A 277 4.13 -21.29 12.11
CA ARG A 277 5.05 -21.19 10.97
C ARG A 277 5.88 -19.91 11.00
N ASP A 278 5.43 -18.88 11.71
CA ASP A 278 6.21 -17.67 11.99
C ASP A 278 6.78 -17.74 13.41
N TRP A 279 8.05 -18.08 13.53
CA TRP A 279 8.74 -18.21 14.82
C TRP A 279 8.84 -16.89 15.61
N MET A 280 8.54 -15.76 14.96
CA MET A 280 8.52 -14.42 15.57
C MET A 280 7.10 -13.89 15.81
N ALA A 281 6.06 -14.69 15.50
CA ALA A 281 4.69 -14.30 15.74
C ALA A 281 4.43 -13.98 17.21
N MET A 282 3.75 -12.88 17.44
CA MET A 282 3.29 -12.50 18.78
C MET A 282 2.17 -13.42 19.25
N PRO A 283 1.96 -13.55 20.57
CA PRO A 283 0.74 -14.15 21.09
C PRO A 283 -0.51 -13.50 20.50
N THR A 284 -1.57 -14.27 20.34
CA THR A 284 -2.85 -13.73 19.87
C THR A 284 -3.28 -12.58 20.78
N PRO A 285 -3.52 -11.36 20.23
CA PRO A 285 -4.01 -10.25 21.03
C PRO A 285 -5.37 -10.61 21.64
N GLY A 286 -5.72 -9.95 22.73
CA GLY A 286 -7.08 -9.99 23.25
C GLY A 286 -8.06 -9.38 22.23
N PRO A 287 -9.36 -9.63 22.36
CA PRO A 287 -10.37 -8.99 21.53
C PRO A 287 -10.31 -7.48 21.68
N GLY A 288 -10.53 -6.72 20.60
CA GLY A 288 -10.62 -5.27 20.68
C GLY A 288 -10.07 -4.49 19.52
N LEU A 289 -9.34 -5.08 18.59
CA LEU A 289 -8.86 -4.36 17.40
C LEU A 289 -10.03 -3.91 16.50
N ALA A 290 -10.99 -4.81 16.25
CA ALA A 290 -12.19 -4.43 15.50
C ALA A 290 -13.05 -3.39 16.24
N GLU A 291 -13.18 -3.51 17.57
CA GLU A 291 -13.92 -2.56 18.39
C GLU A 291 -13.26 -1.16 18.37
N ALA A 292 -11.93 -1.10 18.33
CA ALA A 292 -11.21 0.16 18.18
C ALA A 292 -11.62 0.94 16.90
N GLY A 293 -11.94 0.23 15.82
CA GLY A 293 -12.43 0.81 14.56
C GLY A 293 -13.93 1.16 14.53
N ARG A 294 -14.70 0.80 15.57
CA ARG A 294 -16.17 0.95 15.63
C ARG A 294 -16.67 2.08 16.52
N GLY A 295 -15.79 2.84 17.16
CA GLY A 295 -16.19 3.99 17.95
C GLY A 295 -17.09 4.95 17.16
N THR A 296 -18.10 5.55 17.83
CA THR A 296 -19.07 6.46 17.19
C THR A 296 -18.91 7.91 17.64
N GLU A 297 -18.30 8.14 18.79
CA GLU A 297 -18.07 9.45 19.36
C GLU A 297 -16.60 9.83 19.23
N PRO A 298 -16.23 10.70 18.26
CA PRO A 298 -14.83 10.96 17.94
C PRO A 298 -14.04 11.55 19.12
N GLU A 299 -14.66 12.39 19.94
CA GLU A 299 -14.03 12.97 21.13
C GLU A 299 -13.66 11.92 22.17
N GLU A 300 -14.46 10.87 22.35
CA GLU A 300 -14.19 9.81 23.33
C GLU A 300 -12.98 8.95 22.94
N LEU A 301 -12.66 8.92 21.64
CA LEU A 301 -11.57 8.11 21.11
C LEU A 301 -10.20 8.75 21.29
N VAL A 302 -10.13 10.09 21.41
CA VAL A 302 -8.85 10.83 21.44
C VAL A 302 -8.73 11.88 22.55
N ARG A 303 -9.80 12.19 23.31
CA ARG A 303 -9.76 13.18 24.39
C ARG A 303 -8.67 12.88 25.40
N GLY A 304 -7.83 13.87 25.67
CA GLY A 304 -6.74 13.80 26.64
C GLY A 304 -5.53 12.98 26.18
N LEU A 305 -5.51 12.49 24.94
CA LEU A 305 -4.29 11.92 24.39
C LEU A 305 -3.26 13.01 24.14
N ARG A 306 -2.02 12.77 24.54
CA ARG A 306 -0.87 13.62 24.24
C ARG A 306 -0.32 13.21 22.88
N ILE A 307 -0.47 14.09 21.92
CA ILE A 307 -0.12 13.83 20.52
C ILE A 307 1.02 14.74 20.09
N ALA A 308 2.14 14.14 19.69
CA ALA A 308 3.20 14.88 19.03
C ALA A 308 2.86 15.05 17.53
N TYR A 309 3.15 16.23 17.00
CA TYR A 309 3.12 16.49 15.56
C TYR A 309 4.54 16.83 15.09
N SER A 310 5.07 16.05 14.15
CA SER A 310 6.33 16.37 13.48
C SER A 310 6.09 16.59 11.99
N PRO A 311 6.09 17.87 11.54
CA PRO A 311 5.79 18.21 10.15
C PRO A 311 6.85 17.73 9.17
N THR A 312 8.11 17.60 9.61
CA THR A 312 9.26 17.31 8.74
C THR A 312 10.08 16.08 9.17
N LEU A 313 9.72 15.43 10.27
CA LEU A 313 10.44 14.28 10.85
C LEU A 313 11.97 14.48 10.85
N GLY A 314 12.40 15.60 11.43
CA GLY A 314 13.83 15.92 11.56
C GLY A 314 14.43 16.69 10.37
N GLY A 315 13.62 17.25 9.47
CA GLY A 315 14.10 18.15 8.40
C GLY A 315 13.91 17.63 6.99
N LEU A 316 12.99 16.67 6.77
CA LEU A 316 12.60 16.28 5.42
C LEU A 316 11.86 17.43 4.69
N ASP A 317 12.17 17.64 3.44
CA ASP A 317 11.43 18.55 2.59
C ASP A 317 10.02 18.02 2.33
N VAL A 318 9.01 18.88 2.50
CA VAL A 318 7.59 18.52 2.34
C VAL A 318 6.93 19.49 1.38
N ASP A 319 6.20 18.97 0.42
CA ASP A 319 5.38 19.77 -0.49
C ASP A 319 4.42 20.66 0.32
N PRO A 320 4.31 21.97 -0.02
CA PRO A 320 3.46 22.90 0.71
C PRO A 320 1.97 22.49 0.79
N GLU A 321 1.44 21.79 -0.22
CA GLU A 321 0.07 21.30 -0.21
C GLU A 321 -0.10 20.15 0.78
N VAL A 322 0.88 19.24 0.84
CA VAL A 322 0.93 18.16 1.82
C VAL A 322 1.05 18.72 3.23
N ALA A 323 1.99 19.65 3.46
CA ALA A 323 2.19 20.29 4.76
C ALA A 323 0.91 20.96 5.26
N ARG A 324 0.20 21.70 4.40
CA ARG A 324 -1.07 22.36 4.73
C ARG A 324 -2.16 21.35 5.08
N ALA A 325 -2.38 20.33 4.25
CA ALA A 325 -3.42 19.34 4.48
C ALA A 325 -3.20 18.57 5.79
N VAL A 326 -1.95 18.20 6.09
CA VAL A 326 -1.60 17.50 7.33
C VAL A 326 -1.75 18.41 8.54
N ALA A 327 -1.34 19.69 8.46
CA ALA A 327 -1.55 20.66 9.54
C ALA A 327 -3.05 20.89 9.82
N ASP A 328 -3.90 20.88 8.78
CA ASP A 328 -5.35 20.96 8.94
C ASP A 328 -5.90 19.72 9.67
N ALA A 329 -5.44 18.52 9.29
CA ALA A 329 -5.80 17.27 9.96
C ALA A 329 -5.37 17.26 11.44
N VAL A 330 -4.19 17.77 11.76
CA VAL A 330 -3.70 17.89 13.14
C VAL A 330 -4.61 18.79 13.97
N ARG A 331 -5.14 19.90 13.40
CA ARG A 331 -6.10 20.78 14.09
C ARG A 331 -7.43 20.08 14.41
N VAL A 332 -7.83 19.08 13.61
CA VAL A 332 -9.02 18.27 13.93
C VAL A 332 -8.80 17.51 15.23
N PHE A 333 -7.65 16.87 15.45
CA PHE A 333 -7.36 16.18 16.71
C PHE A 333 -7.40 17.12 17.92
N ALA A 334 -6.85 18.32 17.79
CA ALA A 334 -6.92 19.35 18.85
C ALA A 334 -8.38 19.75 19.15
N SER A 335 -9.22 19.89 18.11
CA SER A 335 -10.65 20.23 18.28
C SER A 335 -11.45 19.12 18.96
N LEU A 336 -11.02 17.87 18.84
CA LEU A 336 -11.61 16.70 19.51
C LEU A 336 -11.12 16.54 20.96
N GLY A 337 -10.28 17.44 21.46
CA GLY A 337 -9.80 17.47 22.84
C GLY A 337 -8.54 16.66 23.11
N ALA A 338 -7.76 16.33 22.08
CA ALA A 338 -6.41 15.86 22.26
C ALA A 338 -5.46 17.03 22.59
N GLU A 339 -4.42 16.76 23.38
CA GLU A 339 -3.33 17.69 23.70
C GLU A 339 -2.27 17.55 22.61
N VAL A 340 -2.25 18.48 21.65
CA VAL A 340 -1.34 18.41 20.49
C VAL A 340 -0.19 19.39 20.67
N GLU A 341 1.04 18.90 20.50
CA GLU A 341 2.28 19.68 20.60
C GLU A 341 3.16 19.38 19.38
N GLU A 342 3.79 20.41 18.80
CA GLU A 342 4.82 20.20 17.79
C GLU A 342 6.08 19.68 18.46
N ALA A 343 6.41 18.41 18.20
CA ALA A 343 7.57 17.73 18.77
C ALA A 343 8.11 16.68 17.83
N ASP A 344 9.43 16.65 17.68
CA ASP A 344 10.16 15.71 16.83
C ASP A 344 10.79 14.61 17.66
N PRO A 345 10.70 13.32 17.26
CA PRO A 345 11.35 12.23 17.98
C PRO A 345 12.89 12.28 17.89
N GLY A 346 13.44 13.12 17.02
CA GLY A 346 14.88 13.28 16.80
C GLY A 346 15.54 12.00 16.30
N LEU A 347 14.89 11.28 15.39
CA LEU A 347 15.51 10.12 14.77
C LEU A 347 16.73 10.54 13.95
N PRO A 348 17.82 9.77 13.97
CA PRO A 348 18.95 10.03 13.10
C PRO A 348 18.58 9.78 11.63
N ASP A 349 19.33 10.38 10.71
CA ASP A 349 19.32 9.88 9.33
C ASP A 349 19.73 8.40 9.34
N SER A 350 18.96 7.59 8.69
CA SER A 350 19.10 6.12 8.72
C SER A 350 18.96 5.51 7.32
N LEU A 351 19.11 6.35 6.29
CA LEU A 351 18.92 5.91 4.90
C LEU A 351 19.97 4.86 4.51
N GLU A 352 21.22 5.09 4.83
CA GLU A 352 22.31 4.16 4.50
C GLU A 352 22.13 2.82 5.20
N GLU A 353 21.80 2.81 6.49
CA GLU A 353 21.58 1.58 7.23
C GLU A 353 20.31 0.86 6.79
N PHE A 354 19.27 1.62 6.38
CA PHE A 354 18.12 1.00 5.75
C PHE A 354 18.51 0.33 4.43
N HIS A 355 19.35 0.96 3.60
CA HIS A 355 19.86 0.34 2.38
C HIS A 355 20.66 -0.92 2.66
N VAL A 356 21.55 -0.91 3.65
CA VAL A 356 22.30 -2.12 4.06
C VAL A 356 21.34 -3.28 4.36
N LEU A 357 20.30 -3.03 5.17
CA LEU A 357 19.32 -4.06 5.52
C LEU A 357 18.46 -4.49 4.31
N TRP A 358 18.02 -3.52 3.51
CA TRP A 358 17.12 -3.75 2.37
C TRP A 358 17.82 -4.44 1.21
N TYR A 359 19.01 -3.97 0.83
CA TYR A 359 19.75 -4.52 -0.31
C TYR A 359 20.36 -5.89 0.00
N SER A 360 20.82 -6.10 1.24
CA SER A 360 21.20 -7.45 1.69
C SER A 360 20.03 -8.43 1.59
N GLY A 361 18.82 -7.99 1.94
CA GLY A 361 17.60 -8.78 1.80
C GLY A 361 17.28 -9.10 0.34
N ALA A 362 17.40 -8.12 -0.56
CA ALA A 362 17.19 -8.31 -2.00
C ALA A 362 18.21 -9.28 -2.60
N ALA A 363 19.50 -9.13 -2.24
CA ALA A 363 20.56 -10.04 -2.66
C ALA A 363 20.28 -11.48 -2.18
N LYS A 364 19.85 -11.65 -0.93
CA LYS A 364 19.48 -12.98 -0.39
C LYS A 364 18.25 -13.57 -1.07
N ALA A 365 17.24 -12.76 -1.40
CA ALA A 365 16.03 -13.22 -2.09
C ALA A 365 16.31 -13.82 -3.45
N THR A 366 17.39 -13.40 -4.11
CA THR A 366 17.73 -13.71 -5.51
C THR A 366 19.01 -14.54 -5.66
N GLU A 367 19.62 -15.00 -4.55
CA GLU A 367 20.89 -15.74 -4.58
C GLU A 367 20.86 -17.02 -5.44
N HIS A 368 19.67 -17.61 -5.61
CA HIS A 368 19.44 -18.83 -6.37
C HIS A 368 19.31 -18.61 -7.87
N LEU A 369 19.19 -17.35 -8.32
CA LEU A 369 18.98 -17.04 -9.74
C LEU A 369 20.28 -17.17 -10.53
N THR A 370 20.16 -17.71 -11.76
CA THR A 370 21.25 -17.75 -12.72
C THR A 370 21.52 -16.37 -13.33
N ASP A 371 22.67 -16.16 -13.99
CA ASP A 371 22.97 -14.91 -14.67
C ASP A 371 21.91 -14.56 -15.74
N ARG A 372 21.41 -15.59 -16.44
CA ARG A 372 20.33 -15.42 -17.43
C ARG A 372 19.04 -14.92 -16.77
N ASP A 373 18.68 -15.43 -15.57
CA ASP A 373 17.50 -14.99 -14.85
C ASP A 373 17.65 -13.54 -14.37
N ARG A 374 18.85 -13.17 -13.95
CA ARG A 374 19.17 -11.79 -13.53
C ARG A 374 19.00 -10.79 -14.65
N ASP A 375 19.31 -11.16 -15.91
CA ASP A 375 19.11 -10.29 -17.08
C ASP A 375 17.64 -9.98 -17.36
N LEU A 376 16.70 -10.78 -16.83
CA LEU A 376 15.27 -10.62 -16.99
C LEU A 376 14.62 -9.79 -15.86
N GLN A 377 15.37 -9.49 -14.81
CA GLN A 377 14.85 -8.72 -13.66
C GLN A 377 14.70 -7.23 -13.98
N ASP A 378 13.90 -6.56 -13.14
CA ASP A 378 13.82 -5.09 -13.09
C ASP A 378 15.25 -4.49 -12.98
N PRO A 379 15.63 -3.55 -13.84
CA PRO A 379 16.98 -2.98 -13.82
C PRO A 379 17.39 -2.39 -12.48
N GLY A 380 16.48 -1.67 -11.81
CA GLY A 380 16.74 -1.07 -10.50
C GLY A 380 16.90 -2.14 -9.41
N LEU A 381 16.15 -3.25 -9.50
CA LEU A 381 16.34 -4.39 -8.59
C LEU A 381 17.74 -5.00 -8.75
N ARG A 382 18.23 -5.16 -9.98
CA ARG A 382 19.58 -5.67 -10.22
C ARG A 382 20.65 -4.79 -9.58
N GLU A 383 20.54 -3.48 -9.76
CA GLU A 383 21.51 -2.54 -9.20
C GLU A 383 21.58 -2.64 -7.67
N ILE A 384 20.44 -2.72 -6.97
CA ILE A 384 20.47 -2.87 -5.50
C ILE A 384 20.93 -4.26 -5.06
N ILE A 385 20.74 -5.30 -5.87
CA ILE A 385 21.30 -6.65 -5.61
C ILE A 385 22.82 -6.61 -5.74
N GLU A 386 23.36 -5.99 -6.81
CA GLU A 386 24.80 -5.84 -7.03
C GLU A 386 25.46 -5.07 -5.88
N GLU A 387 24.82 -4.04 -5.36
CA GLU A 387 25.28 -3.33 -4.16
C GLU A 387 25.15 -4.21 -2.90
N GLY A 388 24.00 -4.87 -2.73
CA GLY A 388 23.69 -5.69 -1.55
C GLY A 388 24.65 -6.85 -1.32
N VAL A 389 25.22 -7.45 -2.38
CA VAL A 389 26.24 -8.51 -2.25
C VAL A 389 27.60 -7.98 -1.77
N THR A 390 27.83 -6.67 -1.81
CA THR A 390 29.09 -6.07 -1.32
C THR A 390 29.11 -5.85 0.18
N TYR A 391 27.95 -5.82 0.83
CA TYR A 391 27.86 -5.58 2.28
C TYR A 391 28.35 -6.77 3.09
N SER A 392 29.17 -6.48 4.08
CA SER A 392 29.70 -7.48 5.01
C SER A 392 28.73 -7.74 6.17
N ALA A 393 28.98 -8.83 6.91
CA ALA A 393 28.27 -9.06 8.17
C ALA A 393 28.49 -7.93 9.19
N GLN A 394 29.63 -7.24 9.14
CA GLN A 394 29.91 -6.10 10.01
C GLN A 394 29.04 -4.90 9.66
N ASP A 395 28.83 -4.60 8.37
CA ASP A 395 27.94 -3.53 7.93
C ASP A 395 26.51 -3.81 8.37
N TYR A 396 26.04 -5.05 8.18
CA TYR A 396 24.71 -5.47 8.61
C TYR A 396 24.53 -5.33 10.13
N LEU A 397 25.51 -5.74 10.93
CA LEU A 397 25.46 -5.60 12.39
C LEU A 397 25.49 -4.13 12.83
N THR A 398 26.22 -3.26 12.12
CA THR A 398 26.23 -1.81 12.37
C THR A 398 24.85 -1.22 12.10
N ALA A 399 24.21 -1.56 10.98
CA ALA A 399 22.86 -1.14 10.67
C ALA A 399 21.84 -1.64 11.71
N MET A 400 22.00 -2.88 12.19
CA MET A 400 21.16 -3.42 13.28
C MET A 400 21.39 -2.69 14.61
N ALA A 401 22.61 -2.24 14.92
CA ALA A 401 22.88 -1.48 16.14
C ALA A 401 22.21 -0.10 16.11
N LEU A 402 22.27 0.63 14.96
CA LEU A 402 21.54 1.88 14.79
C LEU A 402 20.03 1.66 14.94
N ARG A 403 19.51 0.65 14.27
CA ARG A 403 18.10 0.28 14.36
C ARG A 403 17.62 0.05 15.80
N MET A 404 18.39 -0.67 16.62
CA MET A 404 18.08 -0.87 18.03
C MET A 404 18.10 0.45 18.82
N ALA A 405 19.04 1.34 18.53
CA ALA A 405 19.12 2.66 19.16
C ALA A 405 17.91 3.53 18.79
N MET A 406 17.46 3.50 17.52
CA MET A 406 16.23 4.16 17.06
C MET A 406 15.00 3.62 17.80
N GLY A 407 14.88 2.30 17.93
CA GLY A 407 13.78 1.67 18.66
C GLY A 407 13.73 2.10 20.13
N ALA A 408 14.88 2.14 20.81
CA ALA A 408 14.97 2.61 22.18
C ALA A 408 14.63 4.11 22.31
N ARG A 409 15.01 4.93 21.31
CA ARG A 409 14.66 6.36 21.26
C ARG A 409 13.16 6.55 21.13
N MET A 410 12.51 5.84 20.20
CA MET A 410 11.06 5.88 20.03
C MET A 410 10.33 5.39 21.30
N GLY A 411 10.85 4.36 21.97
CA GLY A 411 10.29 3.92 23.25
C GLY A 411 10.26 5.05 24.28
N ARG A 412 11.38 5.77 24.46
CA ARG A 412 11.45 6.93 25.36
C ARG A 412 10.57 8.12 24.90
N PHE A 413 10.50 8.37 23.59
CA PHE A 413 9.63 9.40 23.04
C PHE A 413 8.16 9.16 23.44
N HIS A 414 7.72 7.93 23.35
CA HIS A 414 6.36 7.53 23.71
C HIS A 414 6.08 7.42 25.23
N GLU A 415 7.05 7.67 26.09
CA GLU A 415 6.80 7.93 27.53
C GLU A 415 6.09 9.29 27.72
N SER A 416 6.33 10.23 26.79
CA SER A 416 5.73 11.57 26.81
C SER A 416 4.52 11.70 25.91
N TYR A 417 4.46 10.98 24.80
CA TYR A 417 3.42 11.11 23.79
C TYR A 417 2.74 9.76 23.48
N ASP A 418 1.42 9.80 23.46
CA ASP A 418 0.59 8.63 23.16
C ASP A 418 0.61 8.28 21.68
N LEU A 419 0.74 9.29 20.80
CA LEU A 419 0.81 9.16 19.35
C LEU A 419 1.79 10.18 18.77
N LEU A 420 2.28 9.88 17.56
CA LEU A 420 2.98 10.81 16.68
C LEU A 420 2.21 10.95 15.37
N LEU A 421 1.94 12.18 14.96
CA LEU A 421 1.35 12.52 13.65
C LEU A 421 2.43 13.08 12.73
N THR A 422 2.45 12.62 11.48
CA THR A 422 3.33 13.13 10.42
C THR A 422 2.60 13.10 9.07
N PRO A 423 3.09 13.76 8.03
CA PRO A 423 2.75 13.33 6.67
C PRO A 423 3.02 11.84 6.49
N THR A 424 2.18 11.14 5.70
CA THR A 424 2.54 9.77 5.29
C THR A 424 3.65 9.80 4.25
N MET A 425 3.51 10.67 3.26
CA MET A 425 4.50 10.95 2.22
C MET A 425 4.73 12.46 2.13
N PRO A 426 5.94 12.91 1.78
CA PRO A 426 6.23 14.33 1.64
C PRO A 426 5.68 14.94 0.35
N ILE A 427 5.22 14.12 -0.59
CA ILE A 427 4.75 14.48 -1.93
C ILE A 427 3.43 13.77 -2.24
N VAL A 428 2.73 14.24 -3.25
CA VAL A 428 1.61 13.51 -3.87
C VAL A 428 2.11 12.52 -4.93
N ALA A 429 1.21 11.70 -5.47
CA ALA A 429 1.54 10.75 -6.53
C ALA A 429 2.14 11.48 -7.75
N PHE A 430 3.10 10.83 -8.40
CA PHE A 430 3.83 11.32 -9.57
C PHE A 430 3.68 10.36 -10.76
N GLU A 431 4.33 10.64 -11.87
CA GLU A 431 4.22 9.91 -13.12
C GLU A 431 4.45 8.40 -12.96
N ALA A 432 3.50 7.60 -13.49
CA ALA A 432 3.55 6.14 -13.44
C ALA A 432 4.66 5.58 -14.34
N GLY A 433 5.40 4.59 -13.83
CA GLY A 433 6.54 3.99 -14.51
C GLY A 433 7.88 4.63 -14.13
N LEU A 434 7.88 5.70 -13.32
CA LEU A 434 9.09 6.25 -12.72
C LEU A 434 9.29 5.69 -11.30
N GLU A 435 10.55 5.44 -10.90
CA GLU A 435 10.90 5.07 -9.53
C GLU A 435 10.85 6.26 -8.56
N SER A 436 11.13 7.44 -9.07
CA SER A 436 11.17 8.72 -8.33
C SER A 436 10.59 9.84 -9.18
N PRO A 437 10.05 10.89 -8.56
CA PRO A 437 9.57 12.06 -9.33
C PRO A 437 10.71 12.70 -10.12
N PRO A 438 10.41 13.44 -11.20
CA PRO A 438 11.42 13.99 -12.12
C PRO A 438 12.51 14.84 -11.43
N GLU A 439 12.14 15.56 -10.36
CA GLU A 439 13.04 16.40 -9.56
C GLU A 439 14.09 15.59 -8.79
N LEU A 440 13.80 14.30 -8.54
CA LEU A 440 14.67 13.34 -7.88
C LEU A 440 15.18 12.27 -8.86
N SER A 441 15.17 12.57 -10.15
CA SER A 441 15.63 11.62 -11.19
C SER A 441 17.03 11.08 -10.89
N GLY A 442 17.19 9.77 -11.03
CA GLY A 442 18.44 9.05 -10.71
C GLY A 442 18.63 8.72 -9.21
N LYS A 443 17.68 9.10 -8.35
CA LYS A 443 17.65 8.66 -6.96
C LYS A 443 16.69 7.50 -6.77
N ARG A 444 16.94 6.68 -5.75
CA ARG A 444 16.08 5.56 -5.38
C ARG A 444 14.78 6.04 -4.74
N TRP A 445 13.76 5.19 -4.77
CA TRP A 445 12.45 5.44 -4.13
C TRP A 445 12.56 5.84 -2.65
N THR A 446 13.59 5.41 -1.96
CA THR A 446 13.84 5.75 -0.56
C THR A 446 14.10 7.24 -0.33
N SER A 447 14.52 7.98 -1.36
CA SER A 447 14.81 9.42 -1.26
C SER A 447 13.57 10.28 -0.99
N TRP A 448 12.38 9.77 -1.32
CA TRP A 448 11.09 10.44 -1.06
C TRP A 448 10.21 9.69 -0.06
N ALA A 449 10.69 8.57 0.48
CA ALA A 449 9.94 7.73 1.44
C ALA A 449 10.41 7.90 2.90
N GLY A 450 11.08 9.00 3.22
CA GLY A 450 11.71 9.23 4.54
C GLY A 450 10.75 9.23 5.72
N PHE A 451 9.45 9.46 5.51
CA PHE A 451 8.44 9.37 6.55
C PHE A 451 7.99 7.92 6.86
N SER A 452 8.34 6.94 6.04
CA SER A 452 7.77 5.60 6.18
C SER A 452 8.75 4.56 6.73
N TYR A 453 9.94 4.36 6.12
CA TYR A 453 10.85 3.29 6.50
C TYR A 453 11.41 3.38 7.95
N PRO A 454 11.55 4.56 8.59
CA PRO A 454 11.99 4.60 9.99
C PRO A 454 11.08 3.80 10.93
N PHE A 455 9.77 3.77 10.65
CA PHE A 455 8.81 3.01 11.46
C PHE A 455 8.76 1.51 11.13
N ASN A 456 9.40 1.06 10.04
CA ASN A 456 9.75 -0.35 9.83
C ASN A 456 10.98 -0.72 10.67
N MET A 457 11.97 0.15 10.73
CA MET A 457 13.17 -0.07 11.54
C MET A 457 12.82 -0.15 13.03
N THR A 458 11.91 0.69 13.52
CA THR A 458 11.48 0.72 14.94
C THR A 458 10.31 -0.22 15.26
N GLN A 459 9.71 -0.89 14.25
CA GLN A 459 8.68 -1.92 14.41
C GLN A 459 7.34 -1.45 15.03
N GLN A 460 7.08 -0.16 15.05
CA GLN A 460 5.89 0.44 15.63
C GLN A 460 4.67 0.27 14.70
N PRO A 461 3.45 0.26 15.26
CA PRO A 461 2.25 0.38 14.44
C PRO A 461 2.20 1.78 13.82
N ALA A 462 1.89 1.84 12.54
CA ALA A 462 1.74 3.08 11.79
C ALA A 462 0.64 2.93 10.72
N ALA A 463 -0.34 3.80 10.73
CA ALA A 463 -1.42 3.81 9.76
C ALA A 463 -1.33 5.06 8.86
N SER A 464 -1.78 4.92 7.62
CA SER A 464 -2.06 6.04 6.73
C SER A 464 -3.57 6.15 6.52
N VAL A 465 -4.10 7.35 6.67
CA VAL A 465 -5.50 7.68 6.38
C VAL A 465 -5.57 8.92 5.50
N PRO A 466 -6.53 9.03 4.57
CA PRO A 466 -6.69 10.23 3.74
C PRO A 466 -6.98 11.46 4.58
N CYS A 467 -6.28 12.57 4.35
CA CYS A 467 -6.49 13.80 5.11
C CYS A 467 -6.73 15.04 4.23
N GLY A 468 -6.67 14.89 2.92
CA GLY A 468 -6.89 15.98 1.99
C GLY A 468 -6.62 15.57 0.54
N PHE A 469 -6.68 16.58 -0.32
CA PHE A 469 -6.37 16.45 -1.74
C PHE A 469 -5.56 17.66 -2.19
N SER A 470 -4.62 17.43 -3.12
CA SER A 470 -3.89 18.51 -3.80
C SER A 470 -4.83 19.33 -4.70
N GLU A 471 -4.35 20.45 -5.23
CA GLU A 471 -5.07 21.25 -6.23
C GLU A 471 -5.31 20.45 -7.52
N SER A 472 -4.43 19.49 -7.83
CA SER A 472 -4.60 18.54 -8.93
C SER A 472 -5.61 17.42 -8.66
N GLY A 473 -6.15 17.33 -7.45
CA GLY A 473 -7.13 16.31 -7.04
C GLY A 473 -6.53 14.98 -6.58
N LEU A 474 -5.21 14.90 -6.40
CA LEU A 474 -4.53 13.72 -5.88
C LEU A 474 -4.63 13.62 -4.35
N PRO A 475 -4.83 12.43 -3.78
CA PRO A 475 -4.97 12.24 -2.35
C PRO A 475 -3.69 12.55 -1.57
N ILE A 476 -3.88 12.99 -0.32
CA ILE A 476 -2.83 13.23 0.68
C ILE A 476 -3.13 12.39 1.91
N GLY A 477 -2.12 11.71 2.46
CA GLY A 477 -2.25 10.86 3.64
C GLY A 477 -1.64 11.47 4.89
N LEU A 478 -2.38 11.35 6.00
CA LEU A 478 -1.88 11.55 7.37
C LEU A 478 -1.35 10.22 7.90
N GLN A 479 -0.16 10.22 8.47
CA GLN A 479 0.39 9.06 9.17
C GLN A 479 0.15 9.21 10.68
N VAL A 480 -0.42 8.15 11.28
CA VAL A 480 -0.64 8.01 12.73
C VAL A 480 0.25 6.89 13.24
N VAL A 481 1.22 7.24 14.09
CA VAL A 481 2.20 6.29 14.65
C VAL A 481 1.99 6.15 16.15
N GLY A 482 1.90 4.90 16.63
CA GLY A 482 1.79 4.59 18.06
C GLY A 482 3.05 3.96 18.65
N PRO A 483 3.14 3.85 19.98
CA PRO A 483 4.12 2.96 20.61
C PRO A 483 3.91 1.51 20.16
N ARG A 484 4.94 0.68 20.25
CA ARG A 484 4.80 -0.75 19.96
C ARG A 484 3.69 -1.35 20.83
N HIS A 485 2.88 -2.23 20.23
CA HIS A 485 1.76 -2.92 20.88
C HIS A 485 0.55 -2.03 21.25
N SER A 486 0.42 -0.88 20.59
CA SER A 486 -0.75 0.00 20.73
C SER A 486 -1.52 0.18 19.43
N ASP A 487 -1.66 -0.90 18.68
CA ASP A 487 -2.38 -0.94 17.40
C ASP A 487 -3.84 -0.47 17.56
N ASP A 488 -4.49 -0.82 18.67
CA ASP A 488 -5.83 -0.36 19.03
C ASP A 488 -5.91 1.17 19.19
N ARG A 489 -4.90 1.80 19.79
CA ARG A 489 -4.83 3.25 19.95
C ARG A 489 -4.67 3.96 18.60
N VAL A 490 -3.84 3.41 17.72
CA VAL A 490 -3.70 3.91 16.34
C VAL A 490 -5.03 3.81 15.60
N LEU A 491 -5.73 2.68 15.68
CA LEU A 491 -7.04 2.50 15.06
C LEU A 491 -8.10 3.47 15.61
N ARG A 492 -8.16 3.67 16.93
CA ARG A 492 -9.08 4.64 17.55
C ARG A 492 -8.84 6.06 17.07
N ALA A 493 -7.58 6.47 16.99
CA ALA A 493 -7.22 7.80 16.48
C ALA A 493 -7.59 7.97 15.01
N CYS A 494 -7.32 6.96 14.17
CA CYS A 494 -7.75 6.96 12.77
C CYS A 494 -9.28 7.03 12.67
N ARG A 495 -10.02 6.30 13.52
CA ARG A 495 -11.48 6.33 13.54
C ARG A 495 -12.04 7.68 13.99
N ALA A 496 -11.47 8.29 15.01
CA ALA A 496 -11.85 9.65 15.43
C ALA A 496 -11.71 10.65 14.29
N PHE A 497 -10.60 10.57 13.57
CA PHE A 497 -10.35 11.44 12.42
C PHE A 497 -11.32 11.16 11.28
N GLU A 498 -11.58 9.89 10.93
CA GLU A 498 -12.56 9.51 9.90
C GLU A 498 -13.97 10.06 10.19
N LEU A 499 -14.41 9.99 11.44
CA LEU A 499 -15.73 10.51 11.86
C LEU A 499 -15.82 12.03 11.78
N ALA A 500 -14.75 12.74 12.17
CA ALA A 500 -14.71 14.20 12.19
C ALA A 500 -14.42 14.81 10.80
N SER A 501 -13.71 14.09 9.94
CA SER A 501 -13.32 14.55 8.59
C SER A 501 -13.47 13.42 7.58
N PRO A 502 -14.72 13.03 7.24
CA PRO A 502 -14.98 11.86 6.40
C PRO A 502 -14.52 12.08 4.95
N TRP A 503 -13.78 11.11 4.41
CA TRP A 503 -13.32 11.08 3.00
C TRP A 503 -14.08 10.07 2.14
N VAL A 504 -14.85 9.15 2.73
CA VAL A 504 -15.47 7.99 2.06
C VAL A 504 -16.44 8.38 0.94
N GLY A 505 -16.95 9.60 0.95
CA GLY A 505 -17.80 10.15 -0.11
C GLY A 505 -17.04 10.58 -1.38
N ARG A 506 -15.71 10.71 -1.32
CA ARG A 506 -14.86 11.01 -2.48
C ARG A 506 -14.35 9.72 -3.11
N ARG A 507 -14.51 9.61 -4.41
CA ARG A 507 -14.11 8.44 -5.20
C ARG A 507 -13.42 8.87 -6.47
N PRO A 508 -12.47 8.06 -6.98
CA PRO A 508 -11.84 8.28 -8.27
C PRO A 508 -12.78 8.05 -9.44
#